data_6cc90e01a612079cda43ed3c0c7e3055
#
_entry.id   6cc90e01a612079cda43ed3c0c7e3055
#
_cell.length_a   1.000
_cell.length_b   1.000
_cell.length_c   1.000
_cell.angle_alpha   90.00
_cell.angle_beta   90.00
_cell.angle_gamma   90.00
#
_symmetry.space_group_name_H-M   'P 1'
#
loop_
_entity.id
_entity.type
_entity.pdbx_description
1 polymer ?
#
loop_
_entity_poly.entity_id
_entity_poly.type
_entity_poly.pdbx_seq_one_letter_code
_entity_poly.pdbx_strand_id
1 'polypeptide(L)'
;MIIAIDGPAGSGKSTIAKLIAEDLGLVYLDTGAMYRLVTLKALNEGILDNLDKIIKMLDDLRIDIKKNGFYLDDTNVSEEIRKPIVSENVSDIAAIREVREKMVDLQRKFSESKNVILDGRDIGTVVFPNADVKIFLIADAKERANRRYKELIAKGENVKIEEIYENILKRDKIDSTRKESPLKKADDAIEVDTTSKNIEEVKNEILYIIKQKNKI
;
A
#
# COMPACT_ATOMS: atom_id res chain seq x y z
N MET A 1 -1.67 15.04 12.90
CA MET A 1 -2.84 14.40 12.26
C MET A 1 -2.36 13.18 11.49
N ILE A 2 -3.02 12.04 11.67
CA ILE A 2 -2.75 10.78 10.98
C ILE A 2 -4.01 10.36 10.22
N ILE A 3 -3.91 10.20 8.91
CA ILE A 3 -4.98 9.70 8.05
C ILE A 3 -4.59 8.33 7.52
N ALA A 4 -5.42 7.33 7.78
CA ALA A 4 -5.26 5.97 7.31
C ALA A 4 -6.19 5.70 6.11
N ILE A 5 -5.64 5.23 4.99
CA ILE A 5 -6.41 4.78 3.83
C ILE A 5 -6.10 3.31 3.56
N ASP A 6 -7.00 2.42 3.95
CA ASP A 6 -6.88 0.99 3.71
C ASP A 6 -7.78 0.51 2.57
N GLY A 7 -7.51 -0.68 2.06
CA GLY A 7 -8.33 -1.31 1.02
C GLY A 7 -7.53 -2.23 0.09
N PRO A 8 -8.20 -3.00 -0.79
CA PRO A 8 -7.57 -3.99 -1.65
C PRO A 8 -6.65 -3.37 -2.71
N ALA A 9 -5.87 -4.22 -3.38
CA ALA A 9 -4.98 -3.78 -4.48
C ALA A 9 -5.79 -3.16 -5.63
N GLY A 10 -5.31 -2.04 -6.20
CA GLY A 10 -5.96 -1.37 -7.34
C GLY A 10 -7.21 -0.55 -7.01
N SER A 11 -7.59 -0.36 -5.73
CA SER A 11 -8.75 0.47 -5.35
C SER A 11 -8.52 1.99 -5.45
N GLY A 12 -7.33 2.43 -5.88
CA GLY A 12 -7.02 3.86 -6.07
C GLY A 12 -6.38 4.56 -4.87
N LYS A 13 -6.11 3.85 -3.76
CA LYS A 13 -5.58 4.43 -2.52
C LYS A 13 -4.38 5.37 -2.71
N SER A 14 -3.33 4.89 -3.38
CA SER A 14 -2.08 5.63 -3.51
C SER A 14 -2.26 6.91 -4.32
N THR A 15 -3.10 6.88 -5.35
CA THR A 15 -3.42 8.07 -6.16
C THR A 15 -4.16 9.10 -5.30
N ILE A 16 -5.19 8.67 -4.61
CA ILE A 16 -6.03 9.54 -3.76
C ILE A 16 -5.23 10.08 -2.58
N ALA A 17 -4.44 9.22 -1.90
CA ALA A 17 -3.62 9.64 -0.77
C ALA A 17 -2.59 10.72 -1.15
N LYS A 18 -1.95 10.60 -2.32
CA LYS A 18 -1.03 11.63 -2.83
C LYS A 18 -1.72 12.97 -3.06
N LEU A 19 -2.86 12.96 -3.76
CA LEU A 19 -3.62 14.18 -4.05
C LEU A 19 -4.09 14.87 -2.76
N ILE A 20 -4.59 14.11 -1.79
CA ILE A 20 -5.00 14.65 -0.49
C ILE A 20 -3.79 15.17 0.30
N ALA A 21 -2.64 14.48 0.24
CA ALA A 21 -1.41 14.95 0.88
C ALA A 21 -0.98 16.31 0.33
N GLU A 22 -1.04 16.49 -0.99
CA GLU A 22 -0.74 17.78 -1.66
C GLU A 22 -1.72 18.89 -1.24
N ASP A 23 -3.02 18.60 -1.28
CA ASP A 23 -4.07 19.57 -0.95
C ASP A 23 -4.02 20.02 0.53
N LEU A 24 -3.63 19.14 1.44
CA LEU A 24 -3.61 19.39 2.88
C LEU A 24 -2.21 19.66 3.45
N GLY A 25 -1.15 19.63 2.63
CA GLY A 25 0.22 19.81 3.08
C GLY A 25 0.71 18.69 4.02
N LEU A 26 0.24 17.46 3.82
CA LEU A 26 0.63 16.29 4.60
C LEU A 26 1.82 15.55 3.99
N VAL A 27 2.53 14.80 4.81
CA VAL A 27 3.53 13.84 4.31
C VAL A 27 2.81 12.56 3.90
N TYR A 28 3.01 12.14 2.66
CA TYR A 28 2.47 10.87 2.15
C TYR A 28 3.44 9.71 2.36
N LEU A 29 2.94 8.58 2.83
CA LEU A 29 3.68 7.33 2.96
C LEU A 29 2.97 6.17 2.22
N ASP A 30 3.58 5.66 1.14
CA ASP A 30 3.20 4.43 0.46
C ASP A 30 3.75 3.22 1.24
N THR A 31 2.94 2.65 2.14
CA THR A 31 3.40 1.49 2.91
C THR A 31 3.53 0.23 2.06
N GLY A 32 2.73 0.13 0.98
CA GLY A 32 2.87 -0.95 0.00
C GLY A 32 4.22 -0.93 -0.70
N ALA A 33 4.80 0.25 -0.95
CA ALA A 33 6.15 0.36 -1.50
C ALA A 33 7.20 -0.19 -0.52
N MET A 34 7.03 -0.03 0.79
CA MET A 34 7.96 -0.59 1.78
C MET A 34 8.01 -2.12 1.72
N TYR A 35 6.86 -2.79 1.63
CA TYR A 35 6.82 -4.26 1.45
C TYR A 35 7.42 -4.68 0.10
N ARG A 36 7.25 -3.87 -0.96
CA ARG A 36 7.86 -4.12 -2.25
C ARG A 36 9.38 -4.00 -2.23
N LEU A 37 9.94 -3.11 -1.40
CA LEU A 37 11.39 -3.02 -1.18
C LEU A 37 11.93 -4.31 -0.57
N VAL A 38 11.26 -4.85 0.45
CA VAL A 38 11.61 -6.16 1.04
C VAL A 38 11.54 -7.27 0.00
N THR A 39 10.46 -7.28 -0.79
CA THR A 39 10.26 -8.27 -1.87
C THR A 39 11.37 -8.19 -2.91
N LEU A 40 11.71 -6.98 -3.35
CA LEU A 40 12.78 -6.77 -4.33
C LEU A 40 14.14 -7.25 -3.80
N LYS A 41 14.46 -6.98 -2.52
CA LYS A 41 15.68 -7.49 -1.91
C LYS A 41 15.70 -9.02 -1.87
N ALA A 42 14.62 -9.66 -1.46
CA ALA A 42 14.50 -11.12 -1.45
C ALA A 42 14.62 -11.73 -2.85
N LEU A 43 14.06 -11.07 -3.87
CA LEU A 43 14.21 -11.45 -5.29
C LEU A 43 15.67 -11.35 -5.74
N ASN A 44 16.34 -10.23 -5.46
CA ASN A 44 17.73 -9.99 -5.86
C ASN A 44 18.71 -10.98 -5.22
N GLU A 45 18.40 -11.42 -3.99
CA GLU A 45 19.18 -12.42 -3.27
C GLU A 45 18.78 -13.89 -3.59
N GLY A 46 17.71 -14.10 -4.38
CA GLY A 46 17.22 -15.43 -4.75
C GLY A 46 16.73 -16.27 -3.57
N ILE A 47 16.07 -15.63 -2.60
CA ILE A 47 15.68 -16.26 -1.32
C ILE A 47 14.17 -16.31 -1.07
N LEU A 48 13.34 -16.00 -2.07
CA LEU A 48 11.86 -15.93 -1.91
C LEU A 48 11.25 -17.17 -1.23
N ASP A 49 11.78 -18.35 -1.50
CA ASP A 49 11.26 -19.62 -0.98
C ASP A 49 11.93 -20.04 0.34
N ASN A 50 12.73 -19.17 0.96
CA ASN A 50 13.49 -19.49 2.16
C ASN A 50 13.19 -18.51 3.30
N LEU A 51 12.25 -18.89 4.17
CA LEU A 51 11.79 -18.06 5.29
C LEU A 51 12.92 -17.62 6.21
N ASP A 52 13.82 -18.53 6.61
CA ASP A 52 14.92 -18.22 7.53
C ASP A 52 15.89 -17.18 6.95
N LYS A 53 16.17 -17.28 5.64
CA LYS A 53 17.01 -16.31 4.94
C LYS A 53 16.31 -14.95 4.81
N ILE A 54 15.00 -14.93 4.54
CA ILE A 54 14.21 -13.68 4.51
C ILE A 54 14.27 -13.01 5.88
N ILE A 55 14.05 -13.74 6.96
CA ILE A 55 14.11 -13.19 8.32
C ILE A 55 15.51 -12.61 8.59
N LYS A 56 16.56 -13.36 8.29
CA LYS A 56 17.94 -12.89 8.47
C LYS A 56 18.27 -11.64 7.64
N MET A 57 17.77 -11.56 6.42
CA MET A 57 17.93 -10.40 5.53
C MET A 57 17.38 -9.10 6.16
N LEU A 58 16.36 -9.20 7.04
CA LEU A 58 15.78 -8.03 7.70
C LEU A 58 16.75 -7.32 8.65
N ASP A 59 17.77 -8.00 9.16
CA ASP A 59 18.76 -7.41 10.04
C ASP A 59 19.62 -6.36 9.33
N ASP A 60 19.94 -6.63 8.06
CA ASP A 60 20.76 -5.76 7.21
C ASP A 60 19.93 -4.89 6.24
N LEU A 61 18.60 -4.93 6.37
CA LEU A 61 17.70 -4.20 5.48
C LEU A 61 17.80 -2.68 5.70
N ARG A 62 18.25 -1.96 4.67
CA ARG A 62 18.30 -0.50 4.66
C ARG A 62 17.30 0.04 3.65
N ILE A 63 16.23 0.63 4.18
CA ILE A 63 15.19 1.31 3.40
C ILE A 63 15.24 2.79 3.69
N ASP A 64 15.23 3.62 2.65
CA ASP A 64 15.05 5.06 2.78
C ASP A 64 13.96 5.53 1.81
N ILE A 65 13.15 6.48 2.28
CA ILE A 65 12.04 7.08 1.53
C ILE A 65 12.31 8.58 1.48
N LYS A 66 12.70 9.04 0.29
CA LYS A 66 13.03 10.44 0.04
C LYS A 66 11.96 11.08 -0.85
N LYS A 67 11.98 12.39 -0.94
CA LYS A 67 11.07 13.15 -1.81
C LYS A 67 11.15 12.69 -3.28
N ASN A 68 12.31 12.23 -3.71
CA ASN A 68 12.58 11.79 -5.10
C ASN A 68 12.54 10.27 -5.31
N GLY A 69 12.06 9.48 -4.33
CA GLY A 69 11.87 8.04 -4.55
C GLY A 69 12.12 7.12 -3.37
N PHE A 70 12.13 5.83 -3.69
CA PHE A 70 12.34 4.72 -2.77
C PHE A 70 13.74 4.15 -2.97
N TYR A 71 14.45 3.97 -1.86
CA TYR A 71 15.85 3.55 -1.88
C TYR A 71 16.00 2.23 -1.12
N LEU A 72 16.77 1.33 -1.68
CA LEU A 72 17.21 0.08 -1.09
C LEU A 72 18.73 0.03 -1.15
N ASP A 73 19.37 -0.09 0.02
CA ASP A 73 20.83 -0.11 0.13
C ASP A 73 21.49 1.06 -0.66
N ASP A 74 20.98 2.28 -0.43
CA ASP A 74 21.37 3.55 -1.07
C ASP A 74 21.10 3.67 -2.58
N THR A 75 20.54 2.65 -3.23
CA THR A 75 20.16 2.66 -4.64
C THR A 75 18.69 3.06 -4.81
N ASN A 76 18.41 4.01 -5.71
CA ASN A 76 17.03 4.33 -6.08
C ASN A 76 16.44 3.17 -6.90
N VAL A 77 15.38 2.58 -6.38
CA VAL A 77 14.70 1.40 -6.97
C VAL A 77 13.20 1.66 -7.19
N SER A 78 12.83 2.93 -7.37
CA SER A 78 11.42 3.35 -7.50
C SER A 78 10.68 2.69 -8.66
N GLU A 79 11.36 2.42 -9.76
CA GLU A 79 10.82 1.72 -10.93
C GLU A 79 10.82 0.20 -10.70
N GLU A 80 11.90 -0.34 -10.14
CA GLU A 80 12.09 -1.77 -9.93
C GLU A 80 11.01 -2.35 -9.02
N ILE A 81 10.65 -1.65 -7.94
CA ILE A 81 9.59 -2.10 -7.02
C ILE A 81 8.18 -2.13 -7.65
N ARG A 82 8.00 -1.52 -8.83
CA ARG A 82 6.73 -1.50 -9.55
C ARG A 82 6.60 -2.61 -10.61
N LYS A 83 7.68 -3.35 -10.88
CA LYS A 83 7.69 -4.44 -11.87
C LYS A 83 6.68 -5.53 -11.53
N PRO A 84 6.12 -6.24 -12.55
CA PRO A 84 5.15 -7.32 -12.35
C PRO A 84 5.64 -8.37 -11.37
N ILE A 85 6.88 -8.86 -11.50
CA ILE A 85 7.46 -9.89 -10.65
C ILE A 85 7.45 -9.51 -9.15
N VAL A 86 7.66 -8.23 -8.80
CA VAL A 86 7.55 -7.75 -7.42
C VAL A 86 6.10 -7.76 -6.98
N SER A 87 5.17 -7.37 -7.87
CA SER A 87 3.73 -7.34 -7.58
C SER A 87 3.14 -8.72 -7.35
N GLU A 88 3.67 -9.75 -7.99
CA GLU A 88 3.23 -11.14 -7.86
C GLU A 88 3.64 -11.76 -6.51
N ASN A 89 4.78 -11.34 -5.96
CA ASN A 89 5.35 -11.93 -4.75
C ASN A 89 5.13 -11.10 -3.47
N VAL A 90 4.72 -9.85 -3.59
CA VAL A 90 4.64 -8.93 -2.43
C VAL A 90 3.65 -9.35 -1.36
N SER A 91 2.54 -10.00 -1.72
CA SER A 91 1.55 -10.43 -0.72
C SER A 91 2.05 -11.61 0.12
N ASP A 92 2.81 -12.52 -0.49
CA ASP A 92 3.42 -13.65 0.21
C ASP A 92 4.49 -13.15 1.21
N ILE A 93 5.37 -12.24 0.78
CA ILE A 93 6.35 -11.59 1.66
C ILE A 93 5.67 -10.77 2.77
N ALA A 94 4.62 -10.04 2.46
CA ALA A 94 3.87 -9.25 3.43
C ALA A 94 3.02 -10.10 4.40
N ALA A 95 2.87 -11.40 4.18
CA ALA A 95 2.23 -12.32 5.10
C ALA A 95 3.19 -12.83 6.19
N ILE A 96 4.52 -12.68 6.01
CA ILE A 96 5.52 -13.09 6.98
C ILE A 96 5.48 -12.16 8.19
N ARG A 97 5.34 -12.74 9.38
CA ARG A 97 5.18 -12.01 10.64
C ARG A 97 6.35 -11.06 10.91
N GLU A 98 7.57 -11.52 10.81
CA GLU A 98 8.79 -10.75 11.11
C GLU A 98 8.96 -9.58 10.13
N VAL A 99 8.60 -9.78 8.87
CA VAL A 99 8.55 -8.69 7.87
C VAL A 99 7.54 -7.63 8.29
N ARG A 100 6.36 -8.04 8.75
CA ARG A 100 5.33 -7.08 9.20
C ARG A 100 5.78 -6.30 10.42
N GLU A 101 6.30 -6.98 11.44
CA GLU A 101 6.80 -6.34 12.66
C GLU A 101 7.82 -5.25 12.31
N LYS A 102 8.81 -5.59 11.45
CA LYS A 102 9.82 -4.63 10.99
C LYS A 102 9.21 -3.45 10.22
N MET A 103 8.26 -3.72 9.31
CA MET A 103 7.63 -2.66 8.51
C MET A 103 6.74 -1.75 9.36
N VAL A 104 5.95 -2.29 10.28
CA VAL A 104 5.11 -1.50 11.20
C VAL A 104 5.96 -0.57 12.05
N ASP A 105 7.09 -1.05 12.59
CA ASP A 105 8.01 -0.21 13.37
C ASP A 105 8.60 0.93 12.52
N LEU A 106 9.00 0.64 11.29
CA LEU A 106 9.53 1.67 10.38
C LEU A 106 8.45 2.69 9.98
N GLN A 107 7.22 2.25 9.72
CA GLN A 107 6.09 3.13 9.40
C GLN A 107 5.77 4.08 10.55
N ARG A 108 5.74 3.57 11.79
CA ARG A 108 5.54 4.38 13.00
C ARG A 108 6.66 5.41 13.18
N LYS A 109 7.93 4.98 13.09
CA LYS A 109 9.08 5.88 13.18
C LYS A 109 9.07 6.97 12.11
N PHE A 110 8.73 6.62 10.87
CA PHE A 110 8.62 7.61 9.78
C PHE A 110 7.55 8.66 10.07
N SER A 111 6.48 8.28 10.74
CA SER A 111 5.32 9.13 11.02
C SER A 111 5.46 9.95 12.31
N GLU A 112 6.50 9.71 13.12
CA GLU A 112 6.73 10.47 14.36
C GLU A 112 6.82 11.97 14.09
N SER A 113 6.10 12.75 14.90
CA SER A 113 6.09 14.25 14.86
C SER A 113 5.67 14.85 13.52
N LYS A 114 4.99 14.11 12.66
CA LYS A 114 4.53 14.58 11.35
C LYS A 114 3.00 14.52 11.23
N ASN A 115 2.45 15.36 10.39
CA ASN A 115 1.10 15.17 9.86
C ASN A 115 1.22 14.31 8.62
N VAL A 116 0.60 13.11 8.65
CA VAL A 116 0.81 12.07 7.62
C VAL A 116 -0.49 11.51 7.09
N ILE A 117 -0.45 11.09 5.84
CA ILE A 117 -1.45 10.21 5.23
C ILE A 117 -0.73 8.95 4.73
N LEU A 118 -1.24 7.80 5.14
CA LEU A 118 -0.67 6.50 4.76
C LEU A 118 -1.71 5.68 4.00
N ASP A 119 -1.26 4.99 2.97
CA ASP A 119 -2.09 3.98 2.33
C ASP A 119 -1.52 2.56 2.53
N GLY A 120 -2.44 1.60 2.77
CA GLY A 120 -2.05 0.23 3.07
C GLY A 120 -3.19 -0.78 3.06
N ARG A 121 -3.12 -1.74 4.00
CA ARG A 121 -4.10 -2.82 4.21
C ARG A 121 -4.60 -2.89 5.65
N ASP A 122 -3.80 -2.40 6.57
CA ASP A 122 -3.97 -2.56 8.02
C ASP A 122 -3.51 -1.31 8.78
N ILE A 123 -3.48 -0.16 8.10
CA ILE A 123 -3.05 1.09 8.73
C ILE A 123 -3.98 1.46 9.89
N GLY A 124 -5.28 1.46 9.64
CA GLY A 124 -6.29 1.82 10.64
C GLY A 124 -6.60 0.72 11.66
N THR A 125 -6.11 -0.50 11.47
CA THR A 125 -6.35 -1.63 12.39
C THR A 125 -5.13 -1.98 13.23
N VAL A 126 -3.91 -1.87 12.67
CA VAL A 126 -2.66 -2.32 13.32
C VAL A 126 -1.62 -1.23 13.44
N VAL A 127 -1.31 -0.51 12.37
CA VAL A 127 -0.22 0.49 12.38
C VAL A 127 -0.60 1.69 13.25
N PHE A 128 -1.76 2.29 12.98
CA PHE A 128 -2.33 3.43 13.71
C PHE A 128 -3.79 3.19 14.06
N PRO A 129 -4.08 2.32 15.04
CA PRO A 129 -5.45 2.02 15.44
C PRO A 129 -6.19 3.24 16.04
N ASN A 130 -5.46 4.29 16.38
CA ASN A 130 -5.98 5.56 16.86
C ASN A 130 -5.77 6.70 15.85
N ALA A 131 -5.70 6.40 14.53
CA ALA A 131 -5.63 7.42 13.49
C ALA A 131 -6.83 8.37 13.56
N ASP A 132 -6.60 9.67 13.32
CA ASP A 132 -7.64 10.72 13.39
C ASP A 132 -8.77 10.48 12.38
N VAL A 133 -8.40 9.98 11.18
CA VAL A 133 -9.35 9.63 10.13
C VAL A 133 -8.96 8.29 9.54
N LYS A 134 -9.94 7.39 9.40
CA LYS A 134 -9.77 6.08 8.77
C LYS A 134 -10.74 5.93 7.62
N ILE A 135 -10.20 5.68 6.45
CA ILE A 135 -10.94 5.43 5.20
C ILE A 135 -10.66 4.01 4.75
N PHE A 136 -11.69 3.32 4.32
CA PHE A 136 -11.57 2.00 3.70
C PHE A 136 -12.09 2.08 2.26
N LEU A 137 -11.16 2.10 1.29
CA LEU A 137 -11.52 2.15 -0.13
C LEU A 137 -11.83 0.77 -0.66
N ILE A 138 -13.00 0.64 -1.31
CA ILE A 138 -13.37 -0.56 -2.06
C ILE A 138 -13.55 -0.22 -3.54
N ALA A 139 -13.41 -1.23 -4.38
CA ALA A 139 -13.80 -1.21 -5.79
C ALA A 139 -14.01 -2.63 -6.28
N ASP A 140 -14.91 -2.82 -7.25
CA ASP A 140 -15.11 -4.10 -7.92
C ASP A 140 -13.79 -4.65 -8.50
N ALA A 141 -13.58 -5.96 -8.39
CA ALA A 141 -12.32 -6.59 -8.79
C ALA A 141 -12.04 -6.46 -10.31
N LYS A 142 -13.08 -6.47 -11.15
CA LYS A 142 -12.94 -6.28 -12.60
C LYS A 142 -12.55 -4.85 -12.92
N GLU A 143 -13.15 -3.87 -12.21
CA GLU A 143 -12.78 -2.46 -12.37
C GLU A 143 -11.32 -2.22 -11.95
N ARG A 144 -10.86 -2.81 -10.85
CA ARG A 144 -9.46 -2.74 -10.41
C ARG A 144 -8.51 -3.38 -11.43
N ALA A 145 -8.90 -4.49 -12.04
CA ALA A 145 -8.14 -5.12 -13.12
C ALA A 145 -8.06 -4.22 -14.36
N ASN A 146 -9.17 -3.59 -14.74
CA ASN A 146 -9.22 -2.63 -15.86
C ASN A 146 -8.30 -1.43 -15.63
N ARG A 147 -8.33 -0.83 -14.44
CA ARG A 147 -7.44 0.28 -14.06
C ARG A 147 -5.97 -0.13 -14.18
N ARG A 148 -5.63 -1.28 -13.63
CA ARG A 148 -4.26 -1.80 -13.65
C ARG A 148 -3.81 -2.16 -15.06
N TYR A 149 -4.69 -2.75 -15.87
CA TYR A 149 -4.42 -3.05 -17.28
C TYR A 149 -4.09 -1.77 -18.07
N LYS A 150 -4.92 -0.74 -17.95
CA LYS A 150 -4.69 0.55 -18.62
C LYS A 150 -3.35 1.18 -18.19
N GLU A 151 -3.02 1.11 -16.90
CA GLU A 151 -1.75 1.61 -16.37
C GLU A 151 -0.54 0.88 -16.99
N LEU A 152 -0.57 -0.46 -17.06
CA LEU A 152 0.52 -1.27 -17.59
C LEU A 152 0.68 -1.10 -19.11
N ILE A 153 -0.42 -1.07 -19.86
CA ILE A 153 -0.38 -0.80 -21.31
C ILE A 153 0.19 0.60 -21.58
N ALA A 154 -0.18 1.61 -20.80
CA ALA A 154 0.37 2.97 -20.96
C ALA A 154 1.89 3.04 -20.69
N LYS A 155 2.44 2.09 -19.92
CA LYS A 155 3.88 1.92 -19.69
C LYS A 155 4.59 1.05 -20.75
N GLY A 156 3.86 0.57 -21.76
CA GLY A 156 4.40 -0.30 -22.81
C GLY A 156 4.55 -1.77 -22.41
N GLU A 157 3.97 -2.19 -21.28
CA GLU A 157 4.01 -3.59 -20.85
C GLU A 157 3.05 -4.45 -21.69
N ASN A 158 3.50 -5.65 -22.05
CA ASN A 158 2.67 -6.63 -22.76
C ASN A 158 1.99 -7.57 -21.74
N VAL A 159 0.75 -7.26 -21.37
CA VAL A 159 0.01 -7.97 -20.32
C VAL A 159 -1.40 -8.33 -20.78
N LYS A 160 -1.99 -9.38 -20.20
CA LYS A 160 -3.37 -9.78 -20.42
C LYS A 160 -4.23 -9.40 -19.22
N ILE A 161 -5.44 -8.93 -19.49
CA ILE A 161 -6.36 -8.48 -18.43
C ILE A 161 -6.79 -9.65 -17.53
N GLU A 162 -6.91 -10.85 -18.08
CA GLU A 162 -7.27 -12.06 -17.35
C GLU A 162 -6.19 -12.40 -16.30
N GLU A 163 -4.91 -12.34 -16.67
CA GLU A 163 -3.78 -12.59 -15.76
C GLU A 163 -3.73 -11.53 -14.63
N ILE A 164 -4.01 -10.28 -14.95
CA ILE A 164 -4.10 -9.18 -13.96
C ILE A 164 -5.27 -9.43 -13.01
N TYR A 165 -6.43 -9.83 -13.52
CA TYR A 165 -7.61 -10.11 -12.72
C TYR A 165 -7.38 -11.29 -11.75
N GLU A 166 -6.81 -12.38 -12.23
CA GLU A 166 -6.44 -13.53 -11.39
C GLU A 166 -5.44 -13.15 -10.31
N ASN A 167 -4.42 -12.34 -10.65
CA ASN A 167 -3.45 -11.83 -9.68
C ASN A 167 -4.12 -10.96 -8.60
N ILE A 168 -5.06 -10.10 -8.98
CA ILE A 168 -5.84 -9.29 -8.04
C ILE A 168 -6.62 -10.18 -7.08
N LEU A 169 -7.33 -11.19 -7.58
CA LEU A 169 -8.10 -12.12 -6.74
C LEU A 169 -7.20 -12.92 -5.80
N LYS A 170 -6.05 -13.43 -6.30
CA LYS A 170 -5.06 -14.11 -5.47
C LYS A 170 -4.58 -13.22 -4.34
N ARG A 171 -4.21 -11.99 -4.63
CA ARG A 171 -3.73 -11.01 -3.63
C ARG A 171 -4.79 -10.65 -2.62
N ASP A 172 -6.02 -10.38 -3.06
CA ASP A 172 -7.13 -10.09 -2.16
C ASP A 172 -7.37 -11.25 -1.18
N LYS A 173 -7.30 -12.49 -1.68
CA LYS A 173 -7.40 -13.69 -0.84
C LYS A 173 -6.27 -13.76 0.18
N ILE A 174 -5.01 -13.61 -0.24
CA ILE A 174 -3.85 -13.63 0.67
C ILE A 174 -3.98 -12.51 1.70
N ASP A 175 -4.19 -11.26 1.25
CA ASP A 175 -4.25 -10.08 2.12
C ASP A 175 -5.39 -10.19 3.15
N SER A 176 -6.56 -10.75 2.79
CA SER A 176 -7.71 -10.87 3.69
C SER A 176 -7.68 -12.10 4.61
N THR A 177 -6.96 -13.17 4.22
CA THR A 177 -6.94 -14.43 4.98
C THR A 177 -5.64 -14.71 5.71
N ARG A 178 -4.61 -13.87 5.52
CA ARG A 178 -3.34 -14.02 6.25
C ARG A 178 -3.58 -13.93 7.75
N LYS A 179 -2.80 -14.69 8.53
CA LYS A 179 -2.92 -14.75 9.98
C LYS A 179 -2.57 -13.42 10.65
N GLU A 180 -1.50 -12.79 10.16
CA GLU A 180 -0.99 -11.54 10.74
C GLU A 180 -1.56 -10.33 10.00
N SER A 181 -2.25 -9.45 10.73
CA SER A 181 -2.80 -8.18 10.23
C SER A 181 -3.58 -8.31 8.91
N PRO A 182 -4.65 -9.10 8.84
CA PRO A 182 -5.42 -9.27 7.61
C PRO A 182 -6.02 -7.93 7.13
N LEU A 183 -6.22 -7.83 5.82
CA LEU A 183 -7.00 -6.73 5.25
C LEU A 183 -8.42 -6.78 5.80
N LYS A 184 -8.74 -5.85 6.68
CA LYS A 184 -10.05 -5.72 7.34
C LYS A 184 -10.37 -4.25 7.56
N LYS A 185 -11.61 -3.87 7.31
CA LYS A 185 -12.09 -2.54 7.65
C LYS A 185 -12.08 -2.36 9.17
N ALA A 186 -11.44 -1.31 9.67
CA ALA A 186 -11.54 -0.93 11.08
C ALA A 186 -13.00 -0.54 11.41
N ASP A 187 -13.45 -0.79 12.63
CA ASP A 187 -14.86 -0.59 13.00
C ASP A 187 -15.30 0.88 12.89
N ASP A 188 -14.36 1.81 13.09
CA ASP A 188 -14.56 3.25 12.96
C ASP A 188 -14.13 3.83 11.58
N ALA A 189 -13.75 2.97 10.63
CA ALA A 189 -13.39 3.41 9.28
C ALA A 189 -14.63 3.67 8.41
N ILE A 190 -14.59 4.79 7.68
CA ILE A 190 -15.60 5.13 6.70
C ILE A 190 -15.27 4.44 5.39
N GLU A 191 -16.23 3.68 4.87
CA GLU A 191 -16.10 2.99 3.59
C GLU A 191 -16.46 3.91 2.43
N VAL A 192 -15.63 3.90 1.40
CA VAL A 192 -15.83 4.67 0.17
C VAL A 192 -15.68 3.73 -1.03
N ASP A 193 -16.78 3.52 -1.75
CA ASP A 193 -16.77 2.75 -3.00
C ASP A 193 -16.34 3.64 -4.16
N THR A 194 -15.28 3.21 -4.85
CA THR A 194 -14.69 3.92 -5.98
C THR A 194 -15.04 3.30 -7.33
N THR A 195 -15.88 2.25 -7.39
CA THR A 195 -16.15 1.45 -8.60
C THR A 195 -16.59 2.32 -9.78
N SER A 196 -17.57 3.21 -9.56
CA SER A 196 -18.13 4.06 -10.61
C SER A 196 -17.71 5.53 -10.54
N LYS A 197 -16.75 5.87 -9.67
CA LYS A 197 -16.33 7.26 -9.43
C LYS A 197 -15.02 7.56 -10.15
N ASN A 198 -14.88 8.78 -10.64
CA ASN A 198 -13.60 9.29 -11.09
C ASN A 198 -12.73 9.75 -9.90
N ILE A 199 -11.46 10.05 -10.19
CA ILE A 199 -10.46 10.42 -9.16
C ILE A 199 -10.91 11.67 -8.38
N GLU A 200 -11.44 12.68 -9.06
CA GLU A 200 -11.84 13.95 -8.43
C GLU A 200 -13.04 13.78 -7.50
N GLU A 201 -14.02 12.97 -7.91
CA GLU A 201 -15.18 12.63 -7.08
C GLU A 201 -14.75 11.93 -5.78
N VAL A 202 -13.88 10.93 -5.88
CA VAL A 202 -13.36 10.19 -4.72
C VAL A 202 -12.55 11.13 -3.82
N LYS A 203 -11.67 11.96 -4.39
CA LYS A 203 -10.87 12.92 -3.63
C LYS A 203 -11.75 13.88 -2.85
N ASN A 204 -12.75 14.48 -3.50
CA ASN A 204 -13.65 15.46 -2.88
C ASN A 204 -14.49 14.83 -1.76
N GLU A 205 -14.98 13.61 -1.95
CA GLU A 205 -15.70 12.86 -0.92
C GLU A 205 -14.83 12.63 0.32
N ILE A 206 -13.57 12.19 0.13
CA ILE A 206 -12.66 11.95 1.25
C ILE A 206 -12.25 13.26 1.93
N LEU A 207 -11.98 14.34 1.18
CA LEU A 207 -11.73 15.66 1.76
C LEU A 207 -12.91 16.15 2.61
N TYR A 208 -14.14 15.92 2.15
CA TYR A 208 -15.34 16.23 2.93
C TYR A 208 -15.37 15.44 4.24
N ILE A 209 -15.11 14.12 4.20
CA ILE A 209 -15.04 13.26 5.38
C ILE A 209 -13.98 13.76 6.38
N ILE A 210 -12.78 14.10 5.87
CA ILE A 210 -11.68 14.63 6.71
C ILE A 210 -12.11 15.92 7.42
N LYS A 211 -12.74 16.86 6.71
CA LYS A 211 -13.24 18.11 7.28
C LYS A 211 -14.27 17.86 8.37
N GLN A 212 -15.22 16.95 8.16
CA GLN A 212 -16.24 16.61 9.16
C GLN A 212 -15.66 15.99 10.44
N LYS A 213 -14.66 15.12 10.30
CA LYS A 213 -14.01 14.44 11.44
C LYS A 213 -13.14 15.38 12.27
N ASN A 214 -12.44 16.32 11.64
CA ASN A 214 -11.50 17.21 12.30
C ASN A 214 -12.12 18.56 12.71
N LYS A 215 -13.42 18.79 12.44
CA LYS A 215 -14.10 20.10 12.71
C LYS A 215 -13.33 21.30 12.16
N ILE A 216 -12.65 21.12 11.01
CA ILE A 216 -11.90 22.16 10.29
C ILE A 216 -12.83 22.82 9.27
#